data_e4d7adc0f30bbd1afaf31d126b1436c3
#
_entry.id   e4d7adc0f30bbd1afaf31d126b1436c3
#
_cell.length_a   1.000
_cell.length_b   1.000
_cell.length_c   1.000
_cell.angle_alpha   90.00
_cell.angle_beta   90.00
_cell.angle_gamma   90.00
#
_symmetry.space_group_name_H-M   'P 1'
#
loop_
_entity.id
_entity.type
_entity.pdbx_description
1 polymer ?
#
loop_
_entity_poly.entity_id
_entity_poly.type
_entity_poly.pdbx_seq_one_letter_code
_entity_poly.pdbx_strand_id
1 'polypeptide(L)'
;MKTVTKLKLCDRWLGIVLVVMLASGIQLEVTSGRYVWSVWAHIIAGIVLTILSGYHIFLHYGYGNWFSRFAGNRNMVTRILWWIFILTAVSGIAATVIWLDGHGHSHFGAVHGKLGFLMVVAGVIHIRKYMRFLFH
;
A
#
# COMPACT_ATOMS: atom_id res chain seq x y z
N MET A 1 -11.63 -23.59 3.27
CA MET A 1 -11.93 -22.51 2.30
C MET A 1 -10.93 -22.61 1.14
N LYS A 2 -11.41 -22.70 -0.09
CA LYS A 2 -10.54 -22.87 -1.28
C LYS A 2 -9.63 -21.63 -1.45
N THR A 3 -8.40 -21.80 -1.89
CA THR A 3 -7.40 -20.70 -2.07
C THR A 3 -7.94 -19.54 -2.89
N VAL A 4 -8.73 -19.82 -3.92
CA VAL A 4 -9.39 -18.81 -4.77
C VAL A 4 -10.33 -17.90 -3.97
N THR A 5 -11.07 -18.44 -3.00
CA THR A 5 -11.97 -17.63 -2.14
C THR A 5 -11.18 -16.71 -1.22
N LYS A 6 -10.04 -17.18 -0.69
CA LYS A 6 -9.14 -16.36 0.15
C LYS A 6 -8.54 -15.20 -0.65
N LEU A 7 -8.11 -15.47 -1.89
CA LEU A 7 -7.60 -14.44 -2.80
C LEU A 7 -8.64 -13.34 -3.07
N LYS A 8 -9.84 -13.72 -3.50
CA LYS A 8 -10.92 -12.75 -3.78
C LYS A 8 -11.26 -11.90 -2.55
N LEU A 9 -11.27 -12.50 -1.37
CA LEU A 9 -11.51 -11.78 -0.11
C LEU A 9 -10.37 -10.81 0.21
N CYS A 10 -9.13 -11.25 0.06
CA CYS A 10 -7.93 -10.43 0.27
C CYS A 10 -7.91 -9.23 -0.68
N ASP A 11 -8.19 -9.45 -1.98
CA ASP A 11 -8.22 -8.40 -3.00
C ASP A 11 -9.29 -7.34 -2.71
N ARG A 12 -10.46 -7.78 -2.24
CA ARG A 12 -11.54 -6.86 -1.84
C ARG A 12 -11.12 -5.98 -0.66
N TRP A 13 -10.52 -6.57 0.38
CA TRP A 13 -10.05 -5.82 1.54
C TRP A 13 -8.89 -4.89 1.18
N LEU A 14 -7.96 -5.33 0.34
CA LEU A 14 -6.90 -4.46 -0.18
C LEU A 14 -7.47 -3.24 -0.91
N GLY A 15 -8.47 -3.43 -1.75
CA GLY A 15 -9.13 -2.32 -2.44
C GLY A 15 -9.79 -1.34 -1.47
N ILE A 16 -10.53 -1.83 -0.46
CA ILE A 16 -11.18 -0.99 0.55
C ILE A 16 -10.13 -0.20 1.34
N VAL A 17 -9.08 -0.87 1.85
CA VAL A 17 -8.03 -0.21 2.64
C VAL A 17 -7.25 0.79 1.80
N LEU A 18 -7.03 0.51 0.51
CA LEU A 18 -6.38 1.45 -0.41
C LEU A 18 -7.19 2.74 -0.57
N VAL A 19 -8.53 2.64 -0.68
CA VAL A 19 -9.42 3.82 -0.73
C VAL A 19 -9.38 4.60 0.59
N VAL A 20 -9.39 3.91 1.73
CA VAL A 20 -9.25 4.55 3.06
C VAL A 20 -7.91 5.27 3.19
N MET A 21 -6.82 4.64 2.72
CA MET A 21 -5.49 5.25 2.70
C MET A 21 -5.43 6.50 1.84
N LEU A 22 -6.03 6.47 0.65
CA LEU A 22 -6.11 7.64 -0.22
C LEU A 22 -6.89 8.77 0.45
N ALA A 23 -8.09 8.48 0.98
CA ALA A 23 -8.93 9.48 1.64
C ALA A 23 -8.24 10.11 2.86
N SER A 24 -7.63 9.28 3.72
CA SER A 24 -6.90 9.77 4.90
C SER A 24 -5.64 10.53 4.52
N GLY A 25 -4.92 10.12 3.48
CA GLY A 25 -3.76 10.84 2.96
C GLY A 25 -4.11 12.23 2.42
N ILE A 26 -5.19 12.34 1.64
CA ILE A 26 -5.71 13.62 1.15
C ILE A 26 -6.13 14.50 2.34
N GLN A 27 -6.82 13.93 3.33
CA GLN A 27 -7.22 14.66 4.54
C GLN A 27 -5.99 15.20 5.28
N LEU A 28 -4.93 14.41 5.46
CA LEU A 28 -3.70 14.86 6.12
C LEU A 28 -3.02 15.99 5.36
N GLU A 29 -2.98 15.92 4.03
CA GLU A 29 -2.42 16.98 3.19
C GLU A 29 -3.21 18.28 3.33
N VAL A 30 -4.55 18.23 3.20
CA VAL A 30 -5.43 19.39 3.29
C VAL A 30 -5.41 20.02 4.69
N THR A 31 -5.33 19.20 5.75
CA THR A 31 -5.33 19.71 7.14
C THR A 31 -3.93 19.96 7.68
N SER A 32 -2.90 19.70 6.89
CA SER A 32 -1.49 19.77 7.32
C SER A 32 -1.25 18.95 8.61
N GLY A 33 -1.89 17.79 8.72
CA GLY A 33 -1.75 16.90 9.88
C GLY A 33 -2.23 17.49 11.22
N ARG A 34 -3.05 18.55 11.20
CA ARG A 34 -3.51 19.29 12.40
C ARG A 34 -4.25 18.40 13.39
N TYR A 35 -4.94 17.37 12.92
CA TYR A 35 -5.74 16.49 13.77
C TYR A 35 -4.99 15.19 14.08
N VAL A 36 -4.56 15.03 15.33
CA VAL A 36 -3.80 13.88 15.81
C VAL A 36 -4.53 12.56 15.52
N TRP A 37 -5.85 12.51 15.68
CA TRP A 37 -6.63 11.31 15.40
C TRP A 37 -6.55 10.88 13.92
N SER A 38 -6.49 11.83 12.97
CA SER A 38 -6.39 11.50 11.55
C SER A 38 -5.01 10.95 11.19
N VAL A 39 -3.96 11.42 11.86
CA VAL A 39 -2.60 10.85 11.73
C VAL A 39 -2.60 9.40 12.20
N TRP A 40 -3.15 9.12 13.38
CA TRP A 40 -3.25 7.75 13.88
C TRP A 40 -4.09 6.85 12.99
N ALA A 41 -5.23 7.34 12.50
CA ALA A 41 -6.07 6.58 11.58
C ALA A 41 -5.31 6.20 10.29
N HIS A 42 -4.52 7.13 9.74
CA HIS A 42 -3.68 6.88 8.58
C HIS A 42 -2.56 5.86 8.87
N ILE A 43 -1.88 5.97 10.00
CA ILE A 43 -0.85 5.03 10.43
C ILE A 43 -1.43 3.61 10.57
N ILE A 44 -2.56 3.47 11.26
CA ILE A 44 -3.22 2.17 11.47
C ILE A 44 -3.64 1.56 10.11
N ALA A 45 -4.26 2.35 9.24
CA ALA A 45 -4.65 1.90 7.91
C ALA A 45 -3.42 1.49 7.08
N GLY A 46 -2.30 2.19 7.20
CA GLY A 46 -1.02 1.84 6.56
C GLY A 46 -0.44 0.52 7.03
N ILE A 47 -0.50 0.25 8.33
CA ILE A 47 -0.09 -1.04 8.92
C ILE A 47 -0.97 -2.16 8.38
N VAL A 48 -2.30 -1.98 8.36
CA VAL A 48 -3.25 -2.96 7.83
C VAL A 48 -3.00 -3.21 6.35
N LEU A 49 -2.78 -2.15 5.55
CA LEU A 49 -2.43 -2.27 4.13
C LEU A 49 -1.15 -3.10 3.93
N THR A 50 -0.13 -2.85 4.74
CA THR A 50 1.15 -3.58 4.66
C THR A 50 0.97 -5.07 4.97
N ILE A 51 0.23 -5.40 6.01
CA ILE A 51 -0.06 -6.80 6.39
C ILE A 51 -0.86 -7.50 5.29
N LEU A 52 -1.93 -6.86 4.79
CA LEU A 52 -2.76 -7.42 3.72
C LEU A 52 -1.98 -7.60 2.42
N SER A 53 -1.09 -6.65 2.08
CA SER A 53 -0.21 -6.77 0.90
C SER A 53 0.77 -7.93 1.03
N GLY A 54 1.38 -8.11 2.21
CA GLY A 54 2.21 -9.27 2.50
C GLY A 54 1.44 -10.59 2.38
N TYR A 55 0.22 -10.64 2.92
CA TYR A 55 -0.65 -11.81 2.81
C TYR A 55 -1.09 -12.10 1.37
N HIS A 56 -1.42 -11.06 0.59
CA HIS A 56 -1.72 -11.19 -0.84
C HIS A 56 -0.56 -11.80 -1.62
N ILE A 57 0.66 -11.31 -1.40
CA ILE A 57 1.86 -11.86 -2.01
C ILE A 57 2.06 -13.32 -1.61
N PHE A 58 1.88 -13.63 -0.33
CA PHE A 58 1.97 -14.98 0.18
C PHE A 58 0.96 -15.93 -0.48
N LEU A 59 -0.28 -15.50 -0.66
CA LEU A 59 -1.32 -16.30 -1.34
C LEU A 59 -0.98 -16.59 -2.81
N HIS A 60 -0.27 -15.66 -3.48
CA HIS A 60 0.12 -15.82 -4.89
C HIS A 60 1.37 -16.67 -5.09
N TYR A 61 2.38 -16.52 -4.23
CA TYR A 61 3.72 -17.09 -4.45
C TYR A 61 4.09 -18.22 -3.47
N GLY A 62 3.39 -18.35 -2.34
CA GLY A 62 3.69 -19.31 -1.27
C GLY A 62 4.91 -18.92 -0.44
N TYR A 63 5.30 -19.77 0.51
CA TYR A 63 6.42 -19.49 1.44
C TYR A 63 7.81 -19.68 0.84
N GLY A 64 7.98 -20.59 -0.11
CA GLY A 64 9.28 -20.87 -0.70
C GLY A 64 9.56 -20.00 -1.92
N ASN A 65 10.79 -19.50 -2.07
CA ASN A 65 11.27 -18.83 -3.30
C ASN A 65 10.40 -17.67 -3.83
N TRP A 66 9.56 -17.07 -2.97
CA TRP A 66 8.69 -15.96 -3.37
C TRP A 66 9.49 -14.80 -4.00
N PHE A 67 10.69 -14.52 -3.46
CA PHE A 67 11.54 -13.45 -3.95
C PHE A 67 12.10 -13.74 -5.35
N SER A 68 12.58 -14.96 -5.60
CA SER A 68 13.09 -15.34 -6.92
C SER A 68 11.98 -15.41 -7.97
N ARG A 69 10.79 -15.91 -7.60
CA ARG A 69 9.61 -15.90 -8.47
C ARG A 69 9.12 -14.48 -8.75
N PHE A 70 9.18 -13.63 -7.76
CA PHE A 70 8.83 -12.23 -7.89
C PHE A 70 9.85 -11.48 -8.76
N ALA A 71 11.15 -11.63 -8.52
CA ALA A 71 12.23 -11.02 -9.31
C ALA A 71 12.21 -11.50 -10.77
N GLY A 72 11.82 -12.76 -11.01
CA GLY A 72 11.62 -13.34 -12.33
C GLY A 72 10.30 -12.95 -13.01
N ASN A 73 9.41 -12.21 -12.33
CA ASN A 73 8.13 -11.81 -12.90
C ASN A 73 8.34 -10.83 -14.05
N ARG A 74 7.94 -11.24 -15.27
CA ARG A 74 8.03 -10.41 -16.48
C ARG A 74 7.06 -9.23 -16.49
N ASN A 75 6.09 -9.19 -15.56
CA ASN A 75 5.11 -8.12 -15.51
C ASN A 75 5.70 -6.86 -14.88
N MET A 76 6.08 -5.90 -15.74
CA MET A 76 6.70 -4.64 -15.34
C MET A 76 5.82 -3.84 -14.36
N VAL A 77 4.49 -3.84 -14.54
CA VAL A 77 3.56 -3.11 -13.67
C VAL A 77 3.62 -3.64 -12.23
N THR A 78 3.63 -4.95 -12.05
CA THR A 78 3.73 -5.58 -10.72
C THR A 78 5.07 -5.26 -10.06
N ARG A 79 6.18 -5.25 -10.82
CA ARG A 79 7.50 -4.91 -10.29
C ARG A 79 7.59 -3.46 -9.85
N ILE A 80 7.07 -2.53 -10.66
CA ILE A 80 7.04 -1.10 -10.34
C ILE A 80 6.19 -0.87 -9.09
N LEU A 81 4.97 -1.44 -9.03
CA LEU A 81 4.09 -1.33 -7.87
C LEU A 81 4.78 -1.81 -6.59
N TRP A 82 5.51 -2.91 -6.65
CA TRP A 82 6.24 -3.45 -5.51
C TRP A 82 7.32 -2.49 -4.99
N TRP A 83 8.14 -1.94 -5.88
CA TRP A 83 9.18 -0.99 -5.49
C TRP A 83 8.58 0.30 -4.91
N ILE A 84 7.53 0.83 -5.54
CA ILE A 84 6.82 2.00 -5.02
C ILE A 84 6.23 1.68 -3.63
N PHE A 85 5.64 0.49 -3.45
CA PHE A 85 5.10 0.06 -2.17
C PHE A 85 6.17 0.02 -1.07
N ILE A 86 7.33 -0.58 -1.32
CA ILE A 86 8.44 -0.62 -0.36
C ILE A 86 8.90 0.79 -0.01
N LEU A 87 9.14 1.64 -1.01
CA LEU A 87 9.58 3.02 -0.79
C LEU A 87 8.54 3.82 0.01
N THR A 88 7.25 3.63 -0.29
CA THR A 88 6.16 4.26 0.46
C THR A 88 6.12 3.77 1.92
N ALA A 89 6.26 2.46 2.15
CA ALA A 89 6.28 1.90 3.50
C ALA A 89 7.48 2.42 4.32
N VAL A 90 8.69 2.39 3.75
CA VAL A 90 9.90 2.87 4.42
C VAL A 90 9.82 4.37 4.73
N SER A 91 9.39 5.18 3.76
CA SER A 91 9.21 6.63 3.99
C SER A 91 8.10 6.93 4.99
N GLY A 92 7.04 6.12 5.05
CA GLY A 92 5.96 6.24 6.03
C GLY A 92 6.42 5.93 7.45
N ILE A 93 7.25 4.89 7.62
CA ILE A 93 7.86 4.58 8.93
C ILE A 93 8.75 5.75 9.37
N ALA A 94 9.62 6.26 8.50
CA ALA A 94 10.47 7.39 8.80
C ALA A 94 9.66 8.64 9.18
N ALA A 95 8.62 8.96 8.41
CA ALA A 95 7.72 10.07 8.70
C ALA A 95 7.01 9.91 10.05
N THR A 96 6.57 8.69 10.38
CA THR A 96 5.91 8.39 11.66
C THR A 96 6.87 8.57 12.84
N VAL A 97 8.11 8.07 12.74
CA VAL A 97 9.12 8.22 13.79
C VAL A 97 9.40 9.72 14.04
N ILE A 98 9.62 10.50 12.98
CA ILE A 98 9.90 11.93 13.09
C ILE A 98 8.69 12.67 13.69
N TRP A 99 7.48 12.30 13.33
CA TRP A 99 6.26 12.88 13.88
C TRP A 99 6.12 12.58 15.38
N LEU A 100 6.43 11.35 15.83
CA LEU A 100 6.42 10.95 17.23
C LEU A 100 7.46 11.72 18.07
N ASP A 101 8.60 12.07 17.46
CA ASP A 101 9.64 12.90 18.09
C ASP A 101 9.26 14.40 18.18
N GLY A 102 8.04 14.76 17.77
CA GLY A 102 7.51 16.13 17.88
C GLY A 102 7.97 17.10 16.80
N HIS A 103 8.62 16.62 15.73
CA HIS A 103 9.14 17.47 14.65
C HIS A 103 8.10 17.81 13.55
N GLY A 104 6.82 17.54 13.77
CA GLY A 104 5.70 17.98 12.92
C GLY A 104 5.87 17.65 11.43
N HIS A 105 5.99 18.70 10.60
CA HIS A 105 6.22 18.54 9.16
C HIS A 105 7.67 18.18 8.83
N SER A 106 7.86 17.07 8.12
CA SER A 106 9.18 16.59 7.69
C SER A 106 9.24 16.43 6.17
N HIS A 107 10.45 16.54 5.61
CA HIS A 107 10.71 16.20 4.21
C HIS A 107 10.30 14.75 3.89
N PHE A 108 10.43 13.83 4.85
CA PHE A 108 9.99 12.44 4.71
C PHE A 108 8.47 12.32 4.57
N GLY A 109 7.69 13.14 5.28
CA GLY A 109 6.23 13.22 5.12
C GLY A 109 5.84 13.65 3.71
N ALA A 110 6.50 14.68 3.16
CA ALA A 110 6.25 15.15 1.80
C ALA A 110 6.63 14.11 0.73
N VAL A 111 7.75 13.40 0.91
CA VAL A 111 8.16 12.29 0.02
C VAL A 111 7.17 11.13 0.11
N HIS A 112 6.77 10.75 1.34
CA HIS A 112 5.78 9.71 1.58
C HIS A 112 4.45 10.01 0.88
N GLY A 113 3.94 11.23 0.98
CA GLY A 113 2.70 11.65 0.32
C GLY A 113 2.76 11.48 -1.20
N LYS A 114 3.84 11.92 -1.84
CA LYS A 114 4.06 11.76 -3.30
C LYS A 114 4.15 10.30 -3.71
N LEU A 115 4.91 9.49 -2.97
CA LEU A 115 5.04 8.05 -3.21
C LEU A 115 3.71 7.33 -3.00
N GLY A 116 2.96 7.70 -1.96
CA GLY A 116 1.62 7.16 -1.68
C GLY A 116 0.65 7.42 -2.83
N PHE A 117 0.64 8.63 -3.39
CA PHE A 117 -0.17 8.94 -4.57
C PHE A 117 0.24 8.10 -5.78
N LEU A 118 1.54 7.99 -6.05
CA LEU A 118 2.07 7.14 -7.13
C LEU A 118 1.69 5.67 -6.93
N MET A 119 1.71 5.18 -5.69
CA MET A 119 1.30 3.82 -5.33
C MET A 119 -0.18 3.58 -5.66
N VAL A 120 -1.06 4.54 -5.38
CA VAL A 120 -2.49 4.43 -5.71
C VAL A 120 -2.68 4.33 -7.22
N VAL A 121 -2.02 5.19 -8.00
CA VAL A 121 -2.08 5.16 -9.47
C VAL A 121 -1.60 3.81 -10.02
N ALA A 122 -0.44 3.34 -9.56
CA ALA A 122 0.11 2.05 -9.97
C ALA A 122 -0.79 0.87 -9.53
N GLY A 123 -1.39 0.96 -8.34
CA GLY A 123 -2.36 -0.01 -7.83
C GLY A 123 -3.62 -0.10 -8.69
N VAL A 124 -4.18 1.04 -9.08
CA VAL A 124 -5.36 1.08 -9.98
C VAL A 124 -5.03 0.45 -11.34
N ILE A 125 -3.87 0.75 -11.92
CA ILE A 125 -3.42 0.15 -13.18
C ILE A 125 -3.26 -1.37 -13.02
N HIS A 126 -2.68 -1.82 -11.90
CA HIS A 126 -2.50 -3.23 -11.58
C HIS A 126 -3.85 -3.94 -11.47
N ILE A 127 -4.80 -3.39 -10.70
CA ILE A 127 -6.15 -3.94 -10.52
C ILE A 127 -6.87 -4.02 -11.87
N ARG A 128 -6.89 -2.95 -12.68
CA ARG A 128 -7.56 -2.94 -14.00
C ARG A 128 -7.02 -4.00 -14.94
N LYS A 129 -5.72 -4.25 -14.92
CA LYS A 129 -5.09 -5.28 -15.75
C LYS A 129 -5.58 -6.67 -15.35
N TYR A 130 -5.71 -6.96 -14.05
CA TYR A 130 -6.14 -8.27 -13.56
C TYR A 130 -7.66 -8.45 -13.56
N MET A 131 -8.45 -7.38 -13.37
CA MET A 131 -9.90 -7.45 -13.47
C MET A 131 -10.39 -7.90 -14.84
N ARG A 132 -9.68 -7.54 -15.92
CA ARG A 132 -10.02 -8.02 -17.28
C ARG A 132 -9.96 -9.55 -17.41
N PHE A 133 -9.13 -10.23 -16.61
CA PHE A 133 -9.04 -11.70 -16.58
C PHE A 133 -10.07 -12.37 -15.67
N LEU A 134 -10.72 -11.62 -14.78
CA LEU A 134 -11.74 -12.16 -13.87
C LEU A 134 -13.16 -12.10 -14.44
N PHE A 135 -13.39 -11.29 -15.48
CA PHE A 135 -14.72 -11.07 -16.10
C PHE A 135 -14.84 -11.67 -17.51
N HIS A 136 -13.80 -12.33 -18.01
CA HIS A 136 -13.81 -13.17 -19.21
C HIS A 136 -13.44 -14.60 -18.84
#